data_08466a76aeb19de6bf1ba743408564b6
#
_entry.id   08466a76aeb19de6bf1ba743408564b6
#
_cell.length_a   1.000
_cell.length_b   1.000
_cell.length_c   1.000
_cell.angle_alpha   90.00
_cell.angle_beta   90.00
_cell.angle_gamma   90.00
#
_symmetry.space_group_name_H-M   'P 1'
#
loop_
_entity.id
_entity.type
_entity.pdbx_description
1 polymer ?
#
loop_
_entity_poly.entity_id
_entity_poly.type
_entity_poly.pdbx_seq_one_letter_code
_entity_poly.pdbx_strand_id
1 'polypeptide(L)'
;MKPIASKRFYFTMHERLYWSEAYQALNISARNLMMCFQTELRWTGKSRNKTITNNGKISFSEAEFKFNNLGASQTYINARNKLIEVGFIKVTYRGGMARGDMNKYELLWTKDVANSKMRWKQY
;
A
#
# COMPACT_ATOMS: atom_id res chain seq x y z
N MET A 1 -3.79 18.77 1.63
CA MET A 1 -3.50 17.34 1.92
C MET A 1 -4.24 16.93 3.17
N LYS A 2 -4.98 15.83 3.09
CA LYS A 2 -5.79 15.39 4.22
C LYS A 2 -5.01 14.41 5.09
N PRO A 3 -5.25 14.41 6.40
CA PRO A 3 -4.68 13.40 7.27
C PRO A 3 -5.24 12.01 6.97
N ILE A 4 -4.52 10.99 7.37
CA ILE A 4 -5.01 9.62 7.28
C ILE A 4 -6.09 9.47 8.36
N ALA A 5 -7.34 9.38 7.94
CA ALA A 5 -8.43 9.20 8.88
C ALA A 5 -9.49 8.32 8.24
N SER A 6 -9.88 7.30 8.93
CA SER A 6 -10.99 6.47 8.54
C SER A 6 -12.00 6.51 9.66
N LYS A 7 -13.18 7.00 9.38
CA LYS A 7 -14.21 7.18 10.41
C LYS A 7 -15.13 5.99 10.52
N ARG A 8 -15.33 5.28 9.44
CA ARG A 8 -16.36 4.24 9.35
C ARG A 8 -15.85 2.95 8.77
N PHE A 9 -14.63 2.95 8.30
CA PHE A 9 -14.05 1.78 7.69
C PHE A 9 -12.90 1.29 8.56
N TYR A 10 -12.80 0.02 8.64
CA TYR A 10 -11.62 -0.61 9.21
C TYR A 10 -11.20 -1.68 8.22
N PHE A 11 -9.95 -2.06 8.30
CA PHE A 11 -9.46 -3.16 7.52
C PHE A 11 -8.80 -4.16 8.45
N THR A 12 -8.84 -5.40 8.04
CA THR A 12 -8.25 -6.47 8.81
C THR A 12 -7.00 -6.96 8.12
N MET A 13 -6.03 -7.36 8.90
CA MET A 13 -4.84 -8.01 8.37
C MET A 13 -4.99 -9.50 8.61
N HIS A 14 -4.90 -10.28 7.54
CA HIS A 14 -4.97 -11.72 7.65
C HIS A 14 -3.78 -12.23 8.47
N GLU A 15 -4.02 -13.20 9.32
CA GLU A 15 -2.98 -13.78 10.16
C GLU A 15 -1.78 -14.27 9.36
N ARG A 16 -2.03 -14.94 8.23
CA ARG A 16 -0.95 -15.42 7.36
C ARG A 16 -0.11 -14.29 6.77
N LEU A 17 -0.73 -13.14 6.51
CA LEU A 17 -0.01 -11.98 6.02
C LEU A 17 0.91 -11.45 7.11
N TYR A 18 0.39 -11.28 8.32
CA TYR A 18 1.18 -10.77 9.44
C TYR A 18 2.41 -11.65 9.72
N TRP A 19 2.23 -12.97 9.72
CA TRP A 19 3.31 -13.89 10.04
C TRP A 19 4.17 -14.29 8.85
N SER A 20 3.89 -13.75 7.66
CA SER A 20 4.72 -14.03 6.49
C SER A 20 6.15 -13.50 6.69
N GLU A 21 7.11 -14.16 6.09
CA GLU A 21 8.51 -13.69 6.13
C GLU A 21 8.61 -12.29 5.53
N ALA A 22 7.86 -12.02 4.48
CA ALA A 22 7.84 -10.71 3.83
C ALA A 22 7.43 -9.62 4.81
N TYR A 23 6.34 -9.81 5.55
CA TYR A 23 5.87 -8.81 6.50
C TYR A 23 6.83 -8.65 7.66
N GLN A 24 7.34 -9.75 8.19
CA GLN A 24 8.28 -9.71 9.31
C GLN A 24 9.62 -9.07 8.92
N ALA A 25 9.96 -9.05 7.64
CA ALA A 25 11.15 -8.37 7.15
C ALA A 25 11.02 -6.85 7.11
N LEU A 26 9.80 -6.32 7.26
CA LEU A 26 9.55 -4.88 7.21
C LEU A 26 9.88 -4.21 8.53
N ASN A 27 10.52 -3.03 8.44
CA ASN A 27 10.64 -2.16 9.63
C ASN A 27 9.33 -1.40 9.84
N ILE A 28 9.27 -0.61 10.92
CA ILE A 28 8.04 0.10 11.29
C ILE A 28 7.60 1.07 10.19
N SER A 29 8.53 1.78 9.56
CA SER A 29 8.21 2.75 8.52
C SER A 29 7.61 2.09 7.29
N ALA A 30 8.14 0.92 6.90
CA ALA A 30 7.60 0.17 5.77
C ALA A 30 6.21 -0.39 6.08
N ARG A 31 5.99 -0.85 7.31
CA ARG A 31 4.67 -1.31 7.76
C ARG A 31 3.66 -0.17 7.74
N ASN A 32 4.08 1.01 8.20
CA ASN A 32 3.24 2.19 8.18
C ASN A 32 2.86 2.59 6.76
N LEU A 33 3.83 2.59 5.84
CA LEU A 33 3.56 2.93 4.45
C LEU A 33 2.62 1.91 3.79
N MET A 34 2.79 0.64 4.11
CA MET A 34 1.91 -0.42 3.64
C MET A 34 0.46 -0.13 4.04
N MET A 35 0.24 0.26 5.28
CA MET A 35 -1.09 0.59 5.77
C MET A 35 -1.61 1.88 5.14
N CYS A 36 -0.74 2.86 4.87
CA CYS A 36 -1.14 4.07 4.15
C CYS A 36 -1.70 3.73 2.76
N PHE A 37 -1.03 2.83 2.05
CA PHE A 37 -1.54 2.37 0.75
C PHE A 37 -2.89 1.67 0.92
N GLN A 38 -3.05 0.87 1.97
CA GLN A 38 -4.31 0.19 2.24
C GLN A 38 -5.47 1.17 2.38
N THR A 39 -5.23 2.32 3.04
CA THR A 39 -6.28 3.32 3.25
C THR A 39 -6.73 3.99 1.96
N GLU A 40 -5.94 3.90 0.89
CA GLU A 40 -6.29 4.51 -0.40
C GLU A 40 -7.16 3.61 -1.27
N LEU A 41 -7.40 2.38 -0.87
CA LEU A 41 -8.28 1.50 -1.61
C LEU A 41 -9.71 2.01 -1.59
N ARG A 42 -10.40 1.86 -2.71
CA ARG A 42 -11.81 2.21 -2.85
C ARG A 42 -12.61 0.97 -3.17
N TRP A 43 -13.79 0.92 -2.63
CA TRP A 43 -14.66 -0.24 -2.71
C TRP A 43 -15.99 0.14 -3.30
N THR A 44 -16.62 -0.80 -4.00
CA THR A 44 -17.97 -0.66 -4.49
C THR A 44 -18.75 -1.93 -4.17
N GLY A 45 -20.07 -1.85 -4.25
CA GLY A 45 -20.95 -2.99 -3.97
C GLY A 45 -21.53 -2.93 -2.58
N LYS A 46 -22.35 -3.93 -2.29
CA LYS A 46 -23.07 -4.00 -1.01
C LYS A 46 -22.45 -5.05 -0.12
N SER A 47 -22.33 -4.70 1.16
CA SER A 47 -22.02 -5.63 2.24
C SER A 47 -21.01 -6.73 1.90
N ARG A 48 -21.52 -7.92 1.57
CA ARG A 48 -20.71 -9.11 1.36
C ARG A 48 -20.06 -9.17 -0.01
N ASN A 49 -20.53 -8.37 -0.95
CA ASN A 49 -20.05 -8.39 -2.33
C ASN A 49 -19.27 -7.15 -2.71
N LYS A 50 -18.58 -6.56 -1.75
CA LYS A 50 -17.74 -5.40 -2.03
C LYS A 50 -16.54 -5.81 -2.85
N THR A 51 -16.25 -5.03 -3.88
CA THR A 51 -15.09 -5.22 -4.73
C THR A 51 -14.20 -3.98 -4.70
N ILE A 52 -12.91 -4.20 -4.84
CA ILE A 52 -11.92 -3.12 -4.93
C ILE A 52 -11.94 -2.59 -6.36
N THR A 53 -12.03 -1.27 -6.51
CA THR A 53 -12.20 -0.64 -7.83
C THR A 53 -10.95 0.05 -8.35
N ASN A 54 -9.98 0.36 -7.50
CA ASN A 54 -8.85 1.21 -7.89
C ASN A 54 -7.48 0.58 -7.66
N ASN A 55 -7.40 -0.72 -7.41
CA ASN A 55 -6.10 -1.35 -7.26
C ASN A 55 -5.34 -1.29 -8.59
N GLY A 56 -4.08 -0.93 -8.53
CA GLY A 56 -3.29 -0.61 -9.72
C GLY A 56 -3.19 0.89 -9.96
N LYS A 57 -4.00 1.69 -9.27
CA LYS A 57 -3.97 3.15 -9.35
C LYS A 57 -3.76 3.78 -7.98
N ILE A 58 -3.21 3.02 -7.05
CA ILE A 58 -2.99 3.47 -5.69
C ILE A 58 -1.76 4.35 -5.64
N SER A 59 -1.87 5.47 -4.94
CA SER A 59 -0.71 6.32 -4.68
C SER A 59 -0.80 6.88 -3.27
N PHE A 60 0.36 7.06 -2.66
CA PHE A 60 0.50 7.74 -1.38
C PHE A 60 1.87 8.40 -1.45
N SER A 61 1.89 9.72 -1.47
CA SER A 61 3.10 10.46 -1.79
C SER A 61 4.04 10.62 -0.59
N GLU A 62 5.28 10.94 -0.90
CA GLU A 62 6.28 11.35 0.06
C GLU A 62 5.78 12.54 0.89
N ALA A 63 5.13 13.50 0.23
CA ALA A 63 4.58 14.67 0.91
C ALA A 63 3.48 14.30 1.91
N GLU A 64 2.61 13.37 1.55
CA GLU A 64 1.57 12.88 2.47
C GLU A 64 2.18 12.13 3.65
N PHE A 65 3.22 11.37 3.40
CA PHE A 65 3.95 10.64 4.44
C PHE A 65 4.54 11.61 5.47
N LYS A 66 5.18 12.66 4.98
CA LYS A 66 5.76 13.71 5.84
C LYS A 66 4.67 14.50 6.58
N PHE A 67 3.59 14.85 5.88
CA PHE A 67 2.49 15.60 6.47
C PHE A 67 1.88 14.85 7.65
N ASN A 68 1.81 13.53 7.57
CA ASN A 68 1.26 12.69 8.63
C ASN A 68 2.30 12.27 9.67
N ASN A 69 3.48 12.88 9.68
CA ASN A 69 4.54 12.63 10.64
C ASN A 69 5.03 11.18 10.67
N LEU A 70 5.04 10.53 9.52
CA LEU A 70 5.45 9.14 9.41
C LEU A 70 6.93 8.98 9.10
N GLY A 71 7.57 10.04 8.64
CA GLY A 71 9.00 10.05 8.38
C GLY A 71 9.41 11.08 7.35
N ALA A 72 10.71 11.21 7.16
CA ALA A 72 11.31 12.11 6.17
C ALA A 72 11.31 11.47 4.78
N SER A 73 11.74 12.22 3.78
CA SER A 73 11.79 11.78 2.38
C SER A 73 12.56 10.48 2.21
N GLN A 74 13.73 10.37 2.80
CA GLN A 74 14.55 9.17 2.66
C GLN A 74 13.90 7.95 3.32
N THR A 75 13.21 8.17 4.43
CA THR A 75 12.47 7.11 5.12
C THR A 75 11.35 6.56 4.21
N TYR A 76 10.65 7.47 3.53
CA TYR A 76 9.61 7.08 2.57
C TYR A 76 10.20 6.25 1.42
N ILE A 77 11.30 6.72 0.84
CA ILE A 77 11.93 6.05 -0.29
C ILE A 77 12.39 4.65 0.11
N ASN A 78 13.02 4.53 1.29
CA ASN A 78 13.48 3.23 1.78
C ASN A 78 12.32 2.28 2.05
N ALA A 79 11.24 2.80 2.65
CA ALA A 79 10.04 2.00 2.93
C ALA A 79 9.40 1.50 1.63
N ARG A 80 9.22 2.38 0.66
CA ARG A 80 8.67 2.02 -0.65
C ARG A 80 9.51 0.95 -1.34
N ASN A 81 10.82 1.15 -1.37
CA ASN A 81 11.72 0.20 -2.01
C ASN A 81 11.67 -1.16 -1.33
N LYS A 82 11.54 -1.20 -0.01
CA LYS A 82 11.42 -2.46 0.72
C LYS A 82 10.11 -3.18 0.38
N LEU A 83 9.02 -2.44 0.29
CA LEU A 83 7.73 -3.03 -0.08
C LEU A 83 7.77 -3.63 -1.49
N ILE A 84 8.48 -2.99 -2.41
CA ILE A 84 8.68 -3.52 -3.76
C ILE A 84 9.53 -4.79 -3.70
N GLU A 85 10.62 -4.74 -2.96
CA GLU A 85 11.57 -5.85 -2.83
C GLU A 85 10.90 -7.13 -2.32
N VAL A 86 10.10 -7.03 -1.27
CA VAL A 86 9.45 -8.21 -0.68
C VAL A 86 8.21 -8.65 -1.43
N GLY A 87 7.74 -7.88 -2.40
CA GLY A 87 6.64 -8.28 -3.25
C GLY A 87 5.26 -7.83 -2.82
N PHE A 88 5.16 -6.83 -1.94
CA PHE A 88 3.86 -6.32 -1.51
C PHE A 88 3.26 -5.31 -2.46
N ILE A 89 4.08 -4.56 -3.18
CA ILE A 89 3.58 -3.59 -4.16
C ILE A 89 4.31 -3.73 -5.49
N LYS A 90 3.61 -3.33 -6.55
CA LYS A 90 4.15 -3.31 -7.89
C LYS A 90 3.89 -1.93 -8.49
N VAL A 91 4.90 -1.34 -9.10
CA VAL A 91 4.73 -0.05 -9.80
C VAL A 91 3.95 -0.29 -11.08
N THR A 92 2.82 0.40 -11.22
CA THR A 92 1.98 0.31 -12.43
C THR A 92 2.13 1.54 -13.32
N TYR A 93 2.58 2.67 -12.74
CA TYR A 93 2.81 3.89 -13.48
C TYR A 93 3.93 4.66 -12.81
N ARG A 94 4.90 5.10 -13.59
CA ARG A 94 5.99 5.95 -13.11
C ARG A 94 5.69 7.39 -13.44
N GLY A 95 5.45 8.18 -12.40
CA GLY A 95 5.21 9.60 -12.55
C GLY A 95 6.48 10.43 -12.39
N GLY A 96 6.30 11.72 -12.14
CA GLY A 96 7.39 12.64 -11.86
C GLY A 96 7.75 13.55 -13.03
N MET A 97 7.06 13.43 -14.15
CA MET A 97 7.31 14.28 -15.32
C MET A 97 6.65 15.65 -15.20
N ALA A 98 5.61 15.76 -14.38
CA ALA A 98 4.89 16.99 -14.19
C ALA A 98 4.49 17.12 -12.72
N ARG A 99 4.17 18.34 -12.30
CA ARG A 99 3.73 18.59 -10.94
C ARG A 99 2.47 17.80 -10.64
N GLY A 100 2.47 17.08 -9.53
CA GLY A 100 1.34 16.26 -9.12
C GLY A 100 1.28 14.90 -9.81
N ASP A 101 2.26 14.60 -10.68
CA ASP A 101 2.31 13.34 -11.38
C ASP A 101 3.05 12.32 -10.52
N MET A 102 2.29 11.49 -9.81
CA MET A 102 2.82 10.53 -8.85
C MET A 102 2.89 9.12 -9.40
N ASN A 103 3.81 8.33 -8.85
CA ASN A 103 3.84 6.90 -9.12
C ASN A 103 2.52 6.27 -8.67
N LYS A 104 2.10 5.23 -9.39
CA LYS A 104 0.92 4.44 -9.02
C LYS A 104 1.33 3.00 -8.82
N TYR A 105 0.59 2.32 -7.97
CA TYR A 105 0.94 0.98 -7.53
C TYR A 105 -0.25 0.05 -7.53
N GLU A 106 0.03 -1.22 -7.68
CA GLU A 106 -0.90 -2.30 -7.39
C GLU A 106 -0.47 -2.92 -6.06
N LEU A 107 -1.42 -3.11 -5.16
CA LEU A 107 -1.18 -3.78 -3.88
C LEU A 107 -1.41 -5.28 -4.10
N LEU A 108 -0.47 -6.10 -3.65
CA LEU A 108 -0.45 -7.52 -3.99
C LEU A 108 -0.92 -8.44 -2.86
N TRP A 109 -1.52 -7.88 -1.81
CA TRP A 109 -2.03 -8.68 -0.68
C TRP A 109 -3.56 -8.65 -0.57
N THR A 110 -4.22 -7.94 -1.45
CA THR A 110 -5.66 -7.73 -1.37
C THR A 110 -6.42 -8.87 -2.04
N LYS A 111 -7.70 -8.99 -1.70
CA LYS A 111 -8.52 -10.12 -2.15
C LYS A 111 -8.79 -10.16 -3.65
N ASP A 112 -8.62 -9.03 -4.33
CA ASP A 112 -8.81 -8.95 -5.78
C ASP A 112 -7.59 -9.43 -6.57
N VAL A 113 -6.49 -9.75 -5.88
CA VAL A 113 -5.24 -10.18 -6.51
C VAL A 113 -5.19 -11.72 -6.54
N ALA A 114 -4.92 -12.27 -7.72
CA ALA A 114 -4.77 -13.71 -7.87
C ALA A 114 -3.57 -14.22 -7.05
N ASN A 115 -3.72 -15.40 -6.47
CA ASN A 115 -2.68 -15.98 -5.64
C ASN A 115 -1.32 -16.05 -6.36
N SER A 116 -1.33 -16.33 -7.66
CA SER A 116 -0.12 -16.38 -8.48
C SER A 116 0.63 -15.06 -8.57
N LYS A 117 -0.03 -13.95 -8.30
CA LYS A 117 0.56 -12.62 -8.31
C LYS A 117 1.08 -12.19 -6.94
N MET A 118 0.80 -12.95 -5.91
CA MET A 118 1.18 -12.59 -4.54
C MET A 118 2.64 -12.96 -4.28
N ARG A 119 3.54 -12.17 -4.84
CA ARG A 119 4.99 -12.42 -4.78
C ARG A 119 5.53 -12.48 -3.36
N TRP A 120 4.91 -11.77 -2.44
CA TRP A 120 5.30 -11.76 -1.03
C TRP A 120 5.24 -13.15 -0.37
N LYS A 121 4.42 -14.04 -0.90
CA LYS A 121 4.31 -15.40 -0.37
C LYS A 121 5.55 -16.25 -0.65
N GLN A 122 6.37 -15.81 -1.58
CA GLN A 122 7.58 -16.55 -1.99
C GLN A 122 8.86 -15.91 -1.44
N TYR A 123 8.72 -14.87 -0.69
CA TYR A 123 9.87 -14.11 -0.14
C TYR A 123 10.63 -14.94 0.88
#